data_dd46552aa74f673c3e681ec30ea7ce75
#
_entry.id   dd46552aa74f673c3e681ec30ea7ce75
#
_cell.length_a   1.000
_cell.length_b   1.000
_cell.length_c   1.000
_cell.angle_alpha   90.00
_cell.angle_beta   90.00
_cell.angle_gamma   90.00
#
_symmetry.space_group_name_H-M   'P 1'
#
loop_
_entity.id
_entity.type
_entity.pdbx_description
1 polymer ?
#
loop_
_entity_poly.entity_id
_entity_poly.type
_entity_poly.pdbx_seq_one_letter_code
_entity_poly.pdbx_strand_id
1 'polypeptide(L)'
;MAPSGDRRPAGRGPRGLPARGRRRELHPCGAAAARPHDRGPIITVPGEDGRDRHVRAAAFPISIDSRRFDELARTPEVQQRSREIRADLGDPDIMMLGVDRLDYTKGIRHRIKAYGELLQDGRLDVEHATLVQVASPSRENVDAYQELREHVEGAVGRINGEYAEIGHAAIHYLHHSYPPEEMAALYLAADVMLVTALRDGMNLVAKEYVAARSDDRGVLVLSEFTGAADELSSGALLVNPHDIDGMKDIIVAAAHMDHREQRKRMRRLRRKVLTDDVARWSESFLGVLTAMPSRVPRRRPEDDEPGAPQDARQAADEPAEQGA
;
A
#
# COMPACT_ATOMS: atom_id res chain seq x y z
N MET A 1 -57.06 -18.96 -41.13
CA MET A 1 -56.83 -17.95 -42.17
C MET A 1 -55.58 -17.19 -41.77
N ALA A 2 -54.44 -17.59 -42.29
CA ALA A 2 -53.31 -16.68 -42.48
C ALA A 2 -53.58 -15.87 -43.74
N PRO A 3 -52.93 -14.71 -44.06
CA PRO A 3 -51.47 -14.73 -44.20
C PRO A 3 -50.75 -13.41 -43.89
N SER A 4 -49.43 -13.56 -44.03
CA SER A 4 -48.38 -12.66 -44.58
C SER A 4 -48.00 -11.47 -43.71
N GLY A 5 -46.75 -11.30 -43.26
CA GLY A 5 -45.55 -11.26 -44.08
C GLY A 5 -45.11 -9.81 -44.20
N ASP A 6 -44.05 -9.38 -43.56
CA ASP A 6 -43.04 -8.60 -44.28
C ASP A 6 -41.79 -8.34 -43.41
N ARG A 7 -40.69 -8.77 -43.90
CA ARG A 7 -39.34 -8.27 -44.13
C ARG A 7 -38.80 -7.19 -43.19
N ARG A 8 -37.71 -7.61 -42.51
CA ARG A 8 -36.66 -6.74 -41.98
C ARG A 8 -35.96 -5.96 -43.10
N PRO A 9 -35.40 -4.81 -42.77
CA PRO A 9 -34.02 -4.51 -43.19
C PRO A 9 -33.07 -4.36 -42.03
N ALA A 10 -31.89 -4.93 -42.25
CA ALA A 10 -30.73 -4.79 -41.40
C ALA A 10 -30.26 -3.34 -41.33
N GLY A 11 -30.35 -2.71 -40.15
CA GLY A 11 -29.73 -1.42 -39.85
C GLY A 11 -28.35 -1.65 -39.29
N ARG A 12 -27.32 -1.22 -40.02
CA ARG A 12 -25.93 -1.18 -39.60
C ARG A 12 -25.79 -0.32 -38.33
N GLY A 13 -25.35 -0.92 -37.23
CA GLY A 13 -24.93 -0.19 -36.03
C GLY A 13 -23.74 0.70 -36.33
N PRO A 14 -23.64 1.86 -35.65
CA PRO A 14 -22.51 2.75 -35.83
C PRO A 14 -21.23 2.06 -35.31
N ARG A 15 -20.19 2.09 -36.13
CA ARG A 15 -18.85 1.66 -35.78
C ARG A 15 -18.37 2.49 -34.58
N GLY A 16 -18.17 1.85 -33.45
CA GLY A 16 -17.54 2.44 -32.29
C GLY A 16 -16.13 2.90 -32.64
N LEU A 17 -15.87 4.17 -32.46
CA LEU A 17 -14.55 4.76 -32.46
C LEU A 17 -13.71 4.05 -31.37
N PRO A 18 -12.45 3.70 -31.63
CA PRO A 18 -11.58 3.16 -30.60
C PRO A 18 -11.39 4.23 -29.54
N ALA A 19 -11.78 3.94 -28.32
CA ALA A 19 -11.41 4.72 -27.15
C ALA A 19 -9.89 4.81 -27.16
N ARG A 20 -9.36 6.00 -27.41
CA ARG A 20 -7.95 6.32 -27.11
C ARG A 20 -7.79 6.14 -25.63
N GLY A 21 -7.32 4.97 -25.24
CA GLY A 21 -6.82 4.72 -23.89
C GLY A 21 -5.75 5.75 -23.62
N ARG A 22 -6.05 6.68 -22.71
CA ARG A 22 -5.01 7.45 -22.05
C ARG A 22 -4.10 6.41 -21.43
N ARG A 23 -2.95 6.20 -22.02
CA ARG A 23 -1.84 5.57 -21.32
C ARG A 23 -1.61 6.47 -20.10
N ARG A 24 -2.13 6.04 -18.94
CA ARG A 24 -1.55 6.46 -17.68
C ARG A 24 -0.08 6.06 -17.81
N GLU A 25 0.81 7.02 -17.78
CA GLU A 25 2.18 6.77 -17.41
C GLU A 25 2.14 6.25 -15.97
N LEU A 26 1.91 4.96 -15.84
CA LEU A 26 2.25 4.22 -14.65
C LEU A 26 3.76 4.33 -14.60
N HIS A 27 4.25 5.14 -13.70
CA HIS A 27 5.64 5.00 -13.27
C HIS A 27 5.84 3.51 -13.00
N PRO A 28 6.87 2.87 -13.57
CA PRO A 28 7.09 1.45 -13.38
C PRO A 28 7.52 1.19 -11.94
N CYS A 29 6.56 1.02 -11.06
CA CYS A 29 6.71 0.46 -9.74
C CYS A 29 6.22 -0.98 -9.84
N GLY A 30 7.03 -1.87 -10.35
CA GLY A 30 6.64 -3.25 -10.51
C GLY A 30 7.56 -4.03 -11.41
N ALA A 31 8.83 -4.12 -11.06
CA ALA A 31 9.71 -5.13 -11.64
C ALA A 31 10.24 -6.00 -10.50
N ALA A 32 9.81 -7.24 -10.50
CA ALA A 32 10.28 -8.29 -9.61
C ALA A 32 11.82 -8.37 -9.60
N ALA A 33 12.37 -8.56 -8.39
CA ALA A 33 13.67 -9.21 -8.13
C ALA A 33 14.95 -8.57 -8.67
N ALA A 34 14.99 -7.29 -8.96
CA ALA A 34 16.26 -6.58 -9.08
C ALA A 34 16.40 -5.66 -7.86
N ARG A 35 17.54 -5.69 -7.21
CA ARG A 35 17.85 -4.87 -6.05
C ARG A 35 17.37 -3.44 -6.30
N PRO A 36 16.36 -2.92 -5.57
CA PRO A 36 15.72 -1.63 -5.91
C PRO A 36 16.69 -0.45 -5.80
N HIS A 37 17.84 -0.65 -5.19
CA HIS A 37 18.77 0.37 -4.73
C HIS A 37 19.76 0.87 -5.77
N ASP A 38 19.93 0.15 -6.90
CA ASP A 38 20.91 0.50 -7.92
C ASP A 38 20.36 1.38 -9.06
N ARG A 39 19.06 1.74 -9.04
CA ARG A 39 18.37 2.28 -10.23
C ARG A 39 17.79 3.68 -10.10
N GLY A 40 18.15 4.45 -9.10
CA GLY A 40 17.71 5.85 -9.02
C GLY A 40 18.53 6.76 -9.92
N PRO A 41 17.95 7.86 -10.48
CA PRO A 41 18.70 8.85 -11.21
C PRO A 41 19.78 9.48 -10.35
N ILE A 42 20.95 9.72 -10.92
CA ILE A 42 22.01 10.51 -10.30
C ILE A 42 21.83 11.96 -10.79
N ILE A 43 21.62 12.87 -9.86
CA ILE A 43 21.47 14.29 -10.11
C ILE A 43 22.78 14.95 -9.74
N THR A 44 23.36 15.70 -10.67
CA THR A 44 24.57 16.50 -10.43
C THR A 44 24.12 17.88 -9.93
N VAL A 45 24.56 18.22 -8.73
CA VAL A 45 24.29 19.52 -8.09
C VAL A 45 25.59 20.30 -8.00
N PRO A 46 25.68 21.50 -8.61
CA PRO A 46 26.84 22.35 -8.49
C PRO A 46 27.13 22.71 -7.02
N GLY A 47 28.34 22.53 -6.57
CA GLY A 47 28.77 22.92 -5.24
C GLY A 47 29.36 24.34 -5.19
N GLU A 48 29.21 25.02 -4.05
CA GLU A 48 29.76 26.38 -3.85
C GLU A 48 31.29 26.43 -3.90
N ASP A 49 31.94 25.30 -3.61
CA ASP A 49 33.41 25.13 -3.63
C ASP A 49 33.96 24.77 -5.02
N GLY A 50 33.15 24.87 -6.08
CA GLY A 50 33.55 24.54 -7.45
C GLY A 50 33.62 23.04 -7.75
N ARG A 51 33.11 22.17 -6.86
CA ARG A 51 33.01 20.73 -7.06
C ARG A 51 31.56 20.30 -7.17
N ASP A 52 31.27 19.44 -8.14
CA ASP A 52 29.93 18.91 -8.27
C ASP A 52 29.66 17.82 -7.22
N ARG A 53 28.43 17.81 -6.72
CA ARG A 53 27.91 16.80 -5.82
C ARG A 53 26.94 15.90 -6.56
N HIS A 54 27.12 14.59 -6.48
CA HIS A 54 26.17 13.63 -6.99
C HIS A 54 25.16 13.24 -5.90
N VAL A 55 23.88 13.34 -6.26
CA VAL A 55 22.76 12.95 -5.41
C VAL A 55 22.00 11.84 -6.12
N ARG A 56 21.80 10.71 -5.47
CA ARG A 56 20.94 9.64 -5.98
C ARG A 56 19.56 9.75 -5.37
N ALA A 57 18.52 9.80 -6.22
CA ALA A 57 17.13 9.70 -5.79
C ALA A 57 16.63 8.28 -6.05
N ALA A 58 16.29 7.54 -4.99
CA ALA A 58 15.80 6.17 -5.09
C ALA A 58 14.74 5.90 -4.03
N ALA A 59 13.87 4.93 -4.28
CA ALA A 59 12.90 4.47 -3.28
C ALA A 59 13.56 3.40 -2.39
N PHE A 60 13.44 3.59 -1.08
CA PHE A 60 13.85 2.62 -0.06
C PHE A 60 12.62 2.26 0.78
N PRO A 61 11.84 1.25 0.37
CA PRO A 61 10.61 0.88 1.07
C PRO A 61 10.90 0.45 2.50
N ILE A 62 10.46 1.25 3.47
CA ILE A 62 10.67 0.95 4.89
C ILE A 62 9.90 -0.29 5.31
N SER A 63 10.43 -1.02 6.29
CA SER A 63 9.79 -2.20 6.87
C SER A 63 9.80 -2.13 8.39
N ILE A 64 9.34 -3.21 9.02
CA ILE A 64 9.23 -3.38 10.47
C ILE A 64 10.27 -4.38 10.97
N ASP A 65 10.46 -4.44 12.28
CA ASP A 65 11.05 -5.60 12.95
C ASP A 65 10.03 -6.75 12.94
N SER A 66 9.99 -7.46 11.83
CA SER A 66 9.01 -8.51 11.59
C SER A 66 9.21 -9.74 12.47
N ARG A 67 10.46 -10.00 12.91
CA ARG A 67 10.77 -11.11 13.81
C ARG A 67 10.19 -10.88 15.18
N ARG A 68 10.25 -9.64 15.69
CA ARG A 68 9.65 -9.28 16.97
C ARG A 68 8.13 -9.57 16.98
N PHE A 69 7.40 -9.21 15.94
CA PHE A 69 5.96 -9.52 15.86
C PHE A 69 5.68 -11.02 15.71
N ASP A 70 6.49 -11.77 14.94
CA ASP A 70 6.36 -13.23 14.85
C ASP A 70 6.64 -13.91 16.19
N GLU A 71 7.65 -13.45 16.94
CA GLU A 71 7.99 -13.96 18.27
C GLU A 71 6.89 -13.64 19.28
N LEU A 72 6.42 -12.40 19.36
CA LEU A 72 5.33 -11.98 20.23
C LEU A 72 4.07 -12.85 19.99
N ALA A 73 3.69 -13.02 18.74
CA ALA A 73 2.52 -13.82 18.35
C ALA A 73 2.60 -15.30 18.76
N ARG A 74 3.81 -15.81 19.05
CA ARG A 74 4.04 -17.20 19.49
C ARG A 74 4.06 -17.36 21.00
N THR A 75 4.08 -16.27 21.78
CA THR A 75 4.08 -16.36 23.24
C THR A 75 2.74 -16.87 23.74
N PRO A 76 2.73 -17.70 24.80
CA PRO A 76 1.50 -18.23 25.37
C PRO A 76 0.54 -17.11 25.83
N GLU A 77 1.08 -16.03 26.37
CA GLU A 77 0.35 -14.89 26.87
C GLU A 77 -0.44 -14.19 25.74
N VAL A 78 0.22 -13.91 24.62
CA VAL A 78 -0.42 -13.27 23.46
C VAL A 78 -1.45 -14.19 22.82
N GLN A 79 -1.16 -15.49 22.72
CA GLN A 79 -2.13 -16.46 22.22
C GLN A 79 -3.35 -16.62 23.15
N GLN A 80 -3.14 -16.58 24.45
CA GLN A 80 -4.23 -16.60 25.42
C GLN A 80 -5.07 -15.32 25.30
N ARG A 81 -4.41 -14.16 25.25
CA ARG A 81 -5.08 -12.87 25.10
C ARG A 81 -5.91 -12.79 23.80
N SER A 82 -5.39 -13.33 22.72
CA SER A 82 -6.13 -13.42 21.43
C SER A 82 -7.45 -14.22 21.58
N ARG A 83 -7.44 -15.31 22.32
CA ARG A 83 -8.67 -16.07 22.61
C ARG A 83 -9.65 -15.31 23.50
N GLU A 84 -9.13 -14.62 24.52
CA GLU A 84 -9.93 -13.78 25.40
C GLU A 84 -10.60 -12.64 24.62
N ILE A 85 -9.88 -11.97 23.73
CA ILE A 85 -10.45 -10.93 22.86
C ILE A 85 -11.63 -11.49 22.06
N ARG A 86 -11.50 -12.68 21.47
CA ARG A 86 -12.62 -13.29 20.73
C ARG A 86 -13.80 -13.60 21.63
N ALA A 87 -13.55 -14.19 22.82
CA ALA A 87 -14.59 -14.47 23.80
C ALA A 87 -15.30 -13.19 24.29
N ASP A 88 -14.54 -12.10 24.57
CA ASP A 88 -15.06 -10.80 24.96
C ASP A 88 -15.96 -10.17 23.87
N LEU A 89 -15.72 -10.53 22.60
CA LEU A 89 -16.50 -10.10 21.43
C LEU A 89 -17.70 -11.02 21.11
N GLY A 90 -17.97 -12.05 21.94
CA GLY A 90 -19.05 -13.02 21.72
C GLY A 90 -18.69 -14.17 20.77
N ASP A 91 -17.39 -14.45 20.55
CA ASP A 91 -16.87 -15.48 19.64
C ASP A 91 -17.45 -15.43 18.20
N PRO A 92 -17.42 -14.27 17.54
CA PRO A 92 -17.95 -14.13 16.18
C PRO A 92 -17.23 -15.09 15.21
N ASP A 93 -17.94 -15.61 14.22
CA ASP A 93 -17.34 -16.46 13.17
C ASP A 93 -16.25 -15.68 12.41
N ILE A 94 -16.47 -14.38 12.20
CA ILE A 94 -15.58 -13.48 11.46
C ILE A 94 -15.31 -12.22 12.28
N MET A 95 -14.08 -12.06 12.72
CA MET A 95 -13.58 -10.80 13.29
C MET A 95 -12.82 -10.01 12.23
N MET A 96 -13.36 -8.87 11.83
CA MET A 96 -12.67 -7.90 10.97
C MET A 96 -11.95 -6.88 11.84
N LEU A 97 -10.76 -6.47 11.43
CA LEU A 97 -9.93 -5.54 12.19
C LEU A 97 -9.42 -4.40 11.31
N GLY A 98 -9.65 -3.18 11.76
CA GLY A 98 -9.01 -1.97 11.25
C GLY A 98 -8.12 -1.36 12.32
N VAL A 99 -6.88 -1.03 11.99
CA VAL A 99 -5.93 -0.38 12.91
C VAL A 99 -5.29 0.79 12.21
N ASP A 100 -5.55 1.99 12.72
CA ASP A 100 -5.03 3.22 12.15
C ASP A 100 -4.82 4.27 13.24
N ARG A 101 -4.03 5.27 12.96
CA ARG A 101 -4.20 6.55 13.65
C ARG A 101 -5.49 7.20 13.14
N LEU A 102 -6.20 7.93 13.99
CA LEU A 102 -7.37 8.69 13.54
C LEU A 102 -6.89 9.80 12.59
N ASP A 103 -6.94 9.53 11.28
CA ASP A 103 -6.45 10.41 10.21
C ASP A 103 -7.35 10.24 8.98
N TYR A 104 -7.70 11.35 8.33
CA TYR A 104 -8.60 11.35 7.17
C TYR A 104 -8.02 10.57 5.96
N THR A 105 -6.71 10.41 5.88
CA THR A 105 -6.06 9.63 4.82
C THR A 105 -6.21 8.12 4.98
N LYS A 106 -6.61 7.64 6.16
CA LYS A 106 -6.69 6.21 6.48
C LYS A 106 -7.97 5.52 6.00
N GLY A 107 -8.95 6.29 5.49
CA GLY A 107 -10.17 5.73 4.92
C GLY A 107 -11.10 5.07 5.92
N ILE A 108 -10.99 5.40 7.23
CA ILE A 108 -11.81 4.82 8.30
C ILE A 108 -13.30 5.00 8.00
N ARG A 109 -13.71 6.20 7.56
CA ARG A 109 -15.11 6.49 7.20
C ARG A 109 -15.62 5.61 6.07
N HIS A 110 -14.79 5.36 5.06
CA HIS A 110 -15.14 4.52 3.91
C HIS A 110 -15.30 3.06 4.33
N ARG A 111 -14.41 2.57 5.20
CA ARG A 111 -14.48 1.23 5.78
C ARG A 111 -15.74 1.02 6.59
N ILE A 112 -16.05 1.95 7.52
CA ILE A 112 -17.24 1.90 8.35
C ILE A 112 -18.50 1.97 7.49
N LYS A 113 -18.52 2.84 6.46
CA LYS A 113 -19.63 2.92 5.52
C LYS A 113 -19.83 1.59 4.78
N ALA A 114 -18.77 1.01 4.20
CA ALA A 114 -18.87 -0.27 3.49
C ALA A 114 -19.36 -1.40 4.41
N TYR A 115 -18.87 -1.46 5.65
CA TYR A 115 -19.32 -2.45 6.62
C TYR A 115 -20.79 -2.26 6.99
N GLY A 116 -21.24 -1.03 7.27
CA GLY A 116 -22.64 -0.73 7.56
C GLY A 116 -23.58 -1.07 6.39
N GLU A 117 -23.16 -0.77 5.15
CA GLU A 117 -23.92 -1.16 3.97
C GLU A 117 -23.97 -2.69 3.75
N LEU A 118 -22.92 -3.43 4.14
CA LEU A 118 -22.94 -4.89 4.10
C LEU A 118 -23.95 -5.50 5.07
N LEU A 119 -24.14 -4.89 6.24
CA LEU A 119 -25.22 -5.26 7.19
C LEU A 119 -26.59 -4.90 6.62
N GLN A 120 -26.74 -3.70 6.06
CA GLN A 120 -27.97 -3.24 5.43
C GLN A 120 -28.40 -4.13 4.27
N ASP A 121 -27.45 -4.58 3.43
CA ASP A 121 -27.69 -5.44 2.30
C ASP A 121 -27.94 -6.92 2.71
N GLY A 122 -27.80 -7.26 4.00
CA GLY A 122 -27.87 -8.63 4.53
C GLY A 122 -26.77 -9.56 4.01
N ARG A 123 -25.65 -9.00 3.57
CA ARG A 123 -24.47 -9.74 3.11
C ARG A 123 -23.53 -10.15 4.24
N LEU A 124 -23.64 -9.47 5.37
CA LEU A 124 -23.06 -9.79 6.67
C LEU A 124 -24.14 -9.69 7.74
N ASP A 125 -23.91 -10.36 8.84
CA ASP A 125 -24.81 -10.48 9.98
C ASP A 125 -24.01 -10.25 11.26
N VAL A 126 -24.57 -9.54 12.22
CA VAL A 126 -23.90 -9.18 13.49
C VAL A 126 -23.72 -10.38 14.43
N GLU A 127 -24.55 -11.44 14.29
CA GLU A 127 -24.34 -12.68 15.05
C GLU A 127 -23.07 -13.42 14.59
N HIS A 128 -22.68 -13.24 13.34
CA HIS A 128 -21.57 -13.97 12.71
C HIS A 128 -20.34 -13.11 12.44
N ALA A 129 -20.50 -11.78 12.30
CA ALA A 129 -19.38 -10.90 11.94
C ALA A 129 -19.38 -9.61 12.77
N THR A 130 -18.20 -9.23 13.25
CA THR A 130 -17.99 -7.94 13.93
C THR A 130 -16.78 -7.20 13.36
N LEU A 131 -16.84 -5.86 13.39
CA LEU A 131 -15.73 -4.99 13.04
C LEU A 131 -15.12 -4.37 14.30
N VAL A 132 -13.86 -4.65 14.56
CA VAL A 132 -13.06 -3.94 15.57
C VAL A 132 -12.25 -2.85 14.87
N GLN A 133 -12.49 -1.60 15.23
CA GLN A 133 -11.76 -0.45 14.72
C GLN A 133 -10.93 0.19 15.82
N VAL A 134 -9.63 -0.02 15.80
CA VAL A 134 -8.66 0.73 16.62
C VAL A 134 -8.31 2.01 15.89
N ALA A 135 -8.55 3.15 16.52
CA ALA A 135 -8.26 4.48 16.01
C ALA A 135 -7.40 5.24 17.03
N SER A 136 -6.08 5.11 16.96
CA SER A 136 -5.17 5.77 17.89
C SER A 136 -5.29 7.30 17.77
N PRO A 137 -5.34 8.04 18.90
CA PRO A 137 -5.39 9.49 18.91
C PRO A 137 -4.28 10.13 18.07
N SER A 138 -4.61 11.15 17.30
CA SER A 138 -3.66 11.90 16.46
C SER A 138 -4.16 13.32 16.28
N ARG A 139 -3.28 14.30 16.50
CA ARG A 139 -3.53 15.72 16.23
C ARG A 139 -4.84 16.26 16.79
N GLU A 140 -5.22 15.87 18.01
CA GLU A 140 -6.51 16.14 18.65
C GLU A 140 -6.86 17.62 18.79
N ASN A 141 -5.86 18.52 18.70
CA ASN A 141 -6.05 19.98 18.77
C ASN A 141 -6.30 20.64 17.39
N VAL A 142 -6.53 19.85 16.33
CA VAL A 142 -6.80 20.36 14.98
C VAL A 142 -8.25 20.09 14.63
N ASP A 143 -9.01 21.14 14.30
CA ASP A 143 -10.46 21.09 14.08
C ASP A 143 -10.86 19.98 13.08
N ALA A 144 -10.18 19.83 11.97
CA ALA A 144 -10.45 18.80 10.97
C ALA A 144 -10.35 17.35 11.52
N TYR A 145 -9.51 17.13 12.56
CA TYR A 145 -9.40 15.83 13.22
C TYR A 145 -10.50 15.62 14.26
N GLN A 146 -10.96 16.68 14.92
CA GLN A 146 -12.12 16.64 15.80
C GLN A 146 -13.39 16.34 15.02
N GLU A 147 -13.62 17.03 13.91
CA GLU A 147 -14.73 16.75 12.99
C GLU A 147 -14.69 15.32 12.45
N LEU A 148 -13.49 14.81 12.09
CA LEU A 148 -13.32 13.42 11.67
C LEU A 148 -13.77 12.45 12.78
N ARG A 149 -13.37 12.72 14.03
CA ARG A 149 -13.74 11.93 15.19
C ARG A 149 -15.25 11.90 15.38
N GLU A 150 -15.89 13.06 15.40
CA GLU A 150 -17.35 13.18 15.54
C GLU A 150 -18.09 12.41 14.44
N HIS A 151 -17.63 12.51 13.20
CA HIS A 151 -18.22 11.76 12.08
C HIS A 151 -18.06 10.25 12.23
N VAL A 152 -16.90 9.78 12.67
CA VAL A 152 -16.63 8.36 12.89
C VAL A 152 -17.48 7.83 14.04
N GLU A 153 -17.45 8.50 15.20
CA GLU A 153 -18.23 8.12 16.38
C GLU A 153 -19.75 8.16 16.10
N GLY A 154 -20.23 9.18 15.38
CA GLY A 154 -21.61 9.26 14.95
C GLY A 154 -22.03 8.15 13.96
N ALA A 155 -21.15 7.74 13.06
CA ALA A 155 -21.41 6.63 12.14
C ALA A 155 -21.47 5.29 12.89
N VAL A 156 -20.52 5.05 13.79
CA VAL A 156 -20.50 3.86 14.65
C VAL A 156 -21.75 3.78 15.51
N GLY A 157 -22.13 4.91 16.14
CA GLY A 157 -23.35 4.98 16.98
C GLY A 157 -24.62 4.64 16.19
N ARG A 158 -24.75 5.14 14.96
CA ARG A 158 -25.91 4.81 14.10
C ARG A 158 -25.94 3.33 13.71
N ILE A 159 -24.81 2.78 13.24
CA ILE A 159 -24.74 1.38 12.84
C ILE A 159 -25.01 0.45 14.02
N ASN A 160 -24.41 0.70 15.17
CA ASN A 160 -24.69 -0.09 16.37
C ASN A 160 -26.14 0.07 16.86
N GLY A 161 -26.72 1.28 16.77
CA GLY A 161 -28.11 1.50 17.14
C GLY A 161 -29.13 0.81 16.23
N GLU A 162 -28.74 0.53 14.98
CA GLU A 162 -29.61 -0.09 13.96
C GLU A 162 -29.44 -1.61 13.92
N TYR A 163 -28.22 -2.12 14.05
CA TYR A 163 -27.91 -3.53 13.79
C TYR A 163 -27.41 -4.31 15.01
N ALA A 164 -26.91 -3.64 16.08
CA ALA A 164 -26.37 -4.38 17.21
C ALA A 164 -27.47 -5.13 17.97
N GLU A 165 -27.15 -6.32 18.44
CA GLU A 165 -27.98 -7.13 19.33
C GLU A 165 -27.37 -7.22 20.72
N ILE A 166 -28.15 -7.66 21.72
CA ILE A 166 -27.64 -7.84 23.08
C ILE A 166 -26.54 -8.90 23.05
N GLY A 167 -25.31 -8.48 23.39
CA GLY A 167 -24.12 -9.32 23.36
C GLY A 167 -23.35 -9.29 22.04
N HIS A 168 -23.90 -8.68 20.96
CA HIS A 168 -23.27 -8.61 19.64
C HIS A 168 -23.28 -7.18 19.11
N ALA A 169 -22.18 -6.46 19.33
CA ALA A 169 -22.00 -5.15 18.71
C ALA A 169 -21.56 -5.28 17.26
N ALA A 170 -22.16 -4.49 16.36
CA ALA A 170 -21.76 -4.46 14.98
C ALA A 170 -20.32 -3.93 14.84
N ILE A 171 -19.99 -2.85 15.55
CA ILE A 171 -18.67 -2.22 15.52
C ILE A 171 -18.17 -1.94 16.93
N HIS A 172 -16.99 -2.44 17.26
CA HIS A 172 -16.22 -2.08 18.44
C HIS A 172 -15.24 -0.97 18.08
N TYR A 173 -15.52 0.27 18.46
CA TYR A 173 -14.67 1.42 18.21
C TYR A 173 -13.79 1.74 19.41
N LEU A 174 -12.47 1.71 19.23
CA LEU A 174 -11.47 1.83 20.28
C LEU A 174 -10.57 3.05 19.98
N HIS A 175 -10.85 4.18 20.66
CA HIS A 175 -10.11 5.42 20.46
C HIS A 175 -8.94 5.56 21.44
N HIS A 176 -7.99 4.65 21.37
CA HIS A 176 -6.73 4.69 22.13
C HIS A 176 -5.63 3.87 21.46
N SER A 177 -4.40 3.98 21.99
CA SER A 177 -3.25 3.22 21.50
C SER A 177 -3.03 2.00 22.40
N TYR A 178 -2.58 0.92 21.81
CA TYR A 178 -2.23 -0.32 22.50
C TYR A 178 -0.72 -0.62 22.45
N PRO A 179 -0.18 -1.30 23.46
CA PRO A 179 1.19 -1.81 23.40
C PRO A 179 1.32 -2.93 22.34
N PRO A 180 2.56 -3.24 21.90
CA PRO A 180 2.81 -4.24 20.85
C PRO A 180 2.23 -5.63 21.16
N GLU A 181 2.23 -6.05 22.41
CA GLU A 181 1.71 -7.34 22.86
C GLU A 181 0.20 -7.45 22.64
N GLU A 182 -0.55 -6.41 23.01
CA GLU A 182 -2.00 -6.35 22.80
C GLU A 182 -2.33 -6.21 21.31
N MET A 183 -1.52 -5.45 20.55
CA MET A 183 -1.64 -5.37 19.10
C MET A 183 -1.41 -6.74 18.44
N ALA A 184 -0.42 -7.49 18.87
CA ALA A 184 -0.16 -8.84 18.35
C ALA A 184 -1.34 -9.80 18.65
N ALA A 185 -1.96 -9.66 19.84
CA ALA A 185 -3.15 -10.44 20.20
C ALA A 185 -4.36 -10.08 19.33
N LEU A 186 -4.60 -8.80 19.07
CA LEU A 186 -5.64 -8.33 18.13
C LEU A 186 -5.40 -8.83 16.71
N TYR A 187 -4.15 -8.81 16.23
CA TYR A 187 -3.80 -9.34 14.91
C TYR A 187 -4.05 -10.85 14.81
N LEU A 188 -3.74 -11.61 15.86
CA LEU A 188 -4.02 -13.05 15.90
C LEU A 188 -5.52 -13.37 16.00
N ALA A 189 -6.30 -12.54 16.69
CA ALA A 189 -7.74 -12.71 16.81
C ALA A 189 -8.48 -12.47 15.50
N ALA A 190 -7.95 -11.59 14.63
CA ALA A 190 -8.62 -11.13 13.42
C ALA A 190 -8.58 -12.14 12.28
N ASP A 191 -9.74 -12.42 11.68
CA ASP A 191 -9.85 -13.23 10.45
C ASP A 191 -9.57 -12.39 9.21
N VAL A 192 -9.97 -11.11 9.21
CA VAL A 192 -9.77 -10.19 8.09
C VAL A 192 -9.17 -8.87 8.58
N MET A 193 -8.01 -8.52 8.06
CA MET A 193 -7.40 -7.22 8.29
C MET A 193 -7.77 -6.25 7.18
N LEU A 194 -8.36 -5.11 7.53
CA LEU A 194 -8.83 -4.08 6.61
C LEU A 194 -7.89 -2.86 6.62
N VAL A 195 -7.08 -2.72 5.60
CA VAL A 195 -6.19 -1.58 5.37
C VAL A 195 -6.70 -0.80 4.17
N THR A 196 -7.58 0.18 4.41
CA THR A 196 -8.34 0.88 3.35
C THR A 196 -7.93 2.34 3.21
N ALA A 197 -6.64 2.64 3.41
CA ALA A 197 -6.14 4.00 3.32
C ALA A 197 -6.40 4.61 1.92
N LEU A 198 -6.87 5.87 1.90
CA LEU A 198 -7.06 6.65 0.66
C LEU A 198 -5.72 7.02 0.04
N ARG A 199 -4.70 7.19 0.87
CA ARG A 199 -3.31 7.41 0.48
C ARG A 199 -2.39 7.11 1.66
N ASP A 200 -1.39 6.27 1.43
CA ASP A 200 -0.36 5.98 2.44
C ASP A 200 0.99 5.71 1.75
N GLY A 201 2.07 6.27 2.31
CA GLY A 201 3.41 6.07 1.74
C GLY A 201 3.92 4.65 1.85
N MET A 202 3.50 3.90 2.89
CA MET A 202 3.85 2.49 3.09
C MET A 202 2.68 1.71 3.69
N ASN A 203 2.29 1.97 4.93
CA ASN A 203 1.42 1.23 5.83
C ASN A 203 2.11 0.04 6.51
N LEU A 204 2.75 0.32 7.64
CA LEU A 204 3.48 -0.69 8.41
C LEU A 204 2.55 -1.67 9.12
N VAL A 205 1.32 -1.24 9.47
CA VAL A 205 0.31 -2.07 10.13
C VAL A 205 -0.04 -3.32 9.30
N ALA A 206 -0.09 -3.19 7.97
CA ALA A 206 -0.27 -4.34 7.08
C ALA A 206 0.86 -5.37 7.24
N LYS A 207 2.11 -4.90 7.41
CA LYS A 207 3.26 -5.77 7.63
C LYS A 207 3.27 -6.38 9.03
N GLU A 208 2.86 -5.63 10.05
CA GLU A 208 2.73 -6.09 11.44
C GLU A 208 1.69 -7.22 11.54
N TYR A 209 0.50 -7.02 10.95
CA TYR A 209 -0.52 -8.07 10.86
C TYR A 209 0.04 -9.35 10.23
N VAL A 210 0.65 -9.22 9.06
CA VAL A 210 1.22 -10.38 8.35
C VAL A 210 2.30 -11.08 9.17
N ALA A 211 3.18 -10.32 9.84
CA ALA A 211 4.22 -10.90 10.70
C ALA A 211 3.63 -11.66 11.89
N ALA A 212 2.59 -11.10 12.52
CA ALA A 212 1.93 -11.70 13.68
C ALA A 212 1.15 -13.00 13.34
N ARG A 213 0.73 -13.21 12.09
CA ARG A 213 -0.05 -14.42 11.68
C ARG A 213 0.81 -15.68 11.61
N SER A 214 1.44 -16.03 12.74
CA SER A 214 2.28 -17.22 12.85
C SER A 214 1.56 -18.54 12.58
N ASP A 215 0.22 -18.54 12.59
CA ASP A 215 -0.69 -19.64 12.25
C ASP A 215 -0.96 -19.77 10.73
N ASP A 216 -0.44 -18.86 9.92
CA ASP A 216 -0.70 -18.75 8.47
C ASP A 216 -2.20 -18.57 8.11
N ARG A 217 -3.04 -18.11 9.05
CA ARG A 217 -4.47 -17.86 8.82
C ARG A 217 -4.73 -16.38 8.53
N GLY A 218 -5.99 -16.09 8.21
CA GLY A 218 -6.50 -14.74 7.99
C GLY A 218 -6.21 -14.18 6.60
N VAL A 219 -6.87 -13.08 6.29
CA VAL A 219 -6.83 -12.41 4.99
C VAL A 219 -6.45 -10.94 5.17
N LEU A 220 -5.57 -10.44 4.33
CA LEU A 220 -5.25 -9.02 4.24
C LEU A 220 -6.02 -8.40 3.07
N VAL A 221 -6.93 -7.48 3.36
CA VAL A 221 -7.54 -6.56 2.40
C VAL A 221 -6.73 -5.28 2.43
N LEU A 222 -6.14 -4.89 1.30
CA LEU A 222 -5.14 -3.83 1.22
C LEU A 222 -5.48 -2.83 0.12
N SER A 223 -5.53 -1.56 0.48
CA SER A 223 -5.70 -0.47 -0.48
C SER A 223 -4.57 -0.45 -1.51
N GLU A 224 -4.93 -0.36 -2.79
CA GLU A 224 -3.99 -0.17 -3.90
C GLU A 224 -3.21 1.16 -3.83
N PHE A 225 -3.65 2.11 -2.97
CA PHE A 225 -3.00 3.41 -2.77
C PHE A 225 -2.02 3.43 -1.60
N THR A 226 -1.62 2.27 -1.09
CA THR A 226 -0.55 2.14 -0.09
C THR A 226 0.75 1.67 -0.75
N GLY A 227 1.89 2.14 -0.28
CA GLY A 227 3.19 1.64 -0.74
C GLY A 227 3.40 0.15 -0.41
N ALA A 228 2.73 -0.36 0.64
CA ALA A 228 2.74 -1.78 0.97
C ALA A 228 2.10 -2.66 -0.12
N ALA A 229 1.22 -2.12 -0.97
CA ALA A 229 0.60 -2.86 -2.07
C ALA A 229 1.62 -3.32 -3.10
N ASP A 230 2.68 -2.54 -3.36
CA ASP A 230 3.76 -2.91 -4.27
C ASP A 230 4.47 -4.21 -3.84
N GLU A 231 4.56 -4.43 -2.53
CA GLU A 231 5.23 -5.58 -1.96
C GLU A 231 4.30 -6.76 -1.65
N LEU A 232 3.05 -6.47 -1.27
CA LEU A 232 2.12 -7.46 -0.70
C LEU A 232 0.98 -7.87 -1.65
N SER A 233 0.87 -7.26 -2.84
CA SER A 233 -0.20 -7.57 -3.81
C SER A 233 -0.31 -9.04 -4.19
N SER A 234 0.79 -9.80 -4.14
CA SER A 234 0.80 -11.21 -4.52
C SER A 234 0.01 -12.13 -3.57
N GLY A 235 -0.32 -11.66 -2.37
CA GLY A 235 -1.07 -12.41 -1.35
C GLY A 235 -2.28 -11.66 -0.81
N ALA A 236 -2.27 -10.31 -0.78
CA ALA A 236 -3.39 -9.50 -0.35
C ALA A 236 -4.55 -9.51 -1.37
N LEU A 237 -5.75 -9.18 -0.91
CA LEU A 237 -6.85 -8.75 -1.76
C LEU A 237 -6.76 -7.24 -1.90
N LEU A 238 -6.51 -6.76 -3.11
CA LEU A 238 -6.41 -5.33 -3.36
C LEU A 238 -7.79 -4.69 -3.49
N VAL A 239 -7.92 -3.48 -2.95
CA VAL A 239 -9.17 -2.71 -2.96
C VAL A 239 -8.91 -1.25 -3.29
N ASN A 240 -9.84 -0.67 -4.06
CA ASN A 240 -9.93 0.77 -4.23
C ASN A 240 -10.86 1.34 -3.13
N PRO A 241 -10.36 2.07 -2.13
CA PRO A 241 -11.19 2.57 -1.04
C PRO A 241 -12.21 3.65 -1.47
N HIS A 242 -12.11 4.20 -2.67
CA HIS A 242 -13.10 5.14 -3.23
C HIS A 242 -14.27 4.42 -3.90
N ASP A 243 -14.13 3.14 -4.21
CA ASP A 243 -15.17 2.27 -4.75
C ASP A 243 -15.79 1.45 -3.60
N ILE A 244 -16.88 1.98 -3.02
CA ILE A 244 -17.54 1.35 -1.87
C ILE A 244 -18.11 -0.03 -2.24
N ASP A 245 -18.74 -0.16 -3.42
CA ASP A 245 -19.31 -1.43 -3.84
C ASP A 245 -18.23 -2.48 -4.10
N GLY A 246 -17.17 -2.11 -4.82
CA GLY A 246 -16.02 -3.00 -5.00
C GLY A 246 -15.36 -3.37 -3.67
N MET A 247 -15.31 -2.47 -2.69
CA MET A 247 -14.79 -2.76 -1.34
C MET A 247 -15.71 -3.75 -0.61
N LYS A 248 -17.04 -3.61 -0.69
CA LYS A 248 -18.01 -4.57 -0.13
C LYS A 248 -17.77 -5.98 -0.71
N ASP A 249 -17.62 -6.07 -2.03
CA ASP A 249 -17.38 -7.36 -2.70
C ASP A 249 -16.10 -8.04 -2.22
N ILE A 250 -15.02 -7.27 -2.07
CA ILE A 250 -13.74 -7.76 -1.57
C ILE A 250 -13.81 -8.17 -0.09
N ILE A 251 -14.52 -7.40 0.75
CA ILE A 251 -14.73 -7.75 2.16
C ILE A 251 -15.49 -9.08 2.28
N VAL A 252 -16.56 -9.28 1.51
CA VAL A 252 -17.32 -10.54 1.52
C VAL A 252 -16.46 -11.70 0.99
N ALA A 253 -15.69 -11.48 -0.07
CA ALA A 253 -14.76 -12.49 -0.58
C ALA A 253 -13.67 -12.86 0.45
N ALA A 254 -13.19 -11.89 1.25
CA ALA A 254 -12.24 -12.13 2.33
C ALA A 254 -12.88 -12.95 3.47
N ALA A 255 -14.09 -12.57 3.87
CA ALA A 255 -14.85 -13.20 4.95
C ALA A 255 -15.15 -14.69 4.68
N HIS A 256 -15.45 -15.03 3.43
CA HIS A 256 -15.80 -16.40 3.02
C HIS A 256 -14.65 -17.17 2.33
N MET A 257 -13.41 -16.66 2.42
CA MET A 257 -12.27 -17.35 1.83
C MET A 257 -11.97 -18.68 2.54
N ASP A 258 -11.83 -19.74 1.76
CA ASP A 258 -11.48 -21.04 2.33
C ASP A 258 -10.09 -21.05 2.99
N HIS A 259 -9.93 -21.86 4.03
CA HIS A 259 -8.69 -21.92 4.83
C HIS A 259 -7.44 -22.35 4.05
N ARG A 260 -7.58 -23.07 2.93
CA ARG A 260 -6.45 -23.47 2.10
C ARG A 260 -5.91 -22.27 1.32
N GLU A 261 -6.79 -21.46 0.73
CA GLU A 261 -6.40 -20.25 0.03
C GLU A 261 -5.88 -19.18 1.01
N GLN A 262 -6.50 -19.02 2.21
CA GLN A 262 -5.97 -18.15 3.27
C GLN A 262 -4.51 -18.52 3.58
N ARG A 263 -4.22 -19.78 3.90
CA ARG A 263 -2.86 -20.25 4.21
C ARG A 263 -1.89 -20.03 3.06
N LYS A 264 -2.30 -20.29 1.82
CA LYS A 264 -1.46 -20.09 0.64
C LYS A 264 -1.08 -18.63 0.47
N ARG A 265 -2.04 -17.72 0.63
CA ARG A 265 -1.83 -16.26 0.54
C ARG A 265 -0.98 -15.77 1.70
N MET A 266 -1.33 -16.11 2.93
CA MET A 266 -0.60 -15.67 4.11
C MET A 266 0.86 -16.13 4.09
N ARG A 267 1.17 -17.36 3.70
CA ARG A 267 2.55 -17.83 3.54
C ARG A 267 3.37 -17.01 2.53
N ARG A 268 2.75 -16.54 1.44
CA ARG A 268 3.43 -15.64 0.50
C ARG A 268 3.75 -14.30 1.13
N LEU A 269 2.76 -13.72 1.81
CA LEU A 269 2.91 -12.45 2.51
C LEU A 269 3.98 -12.54 3.58
N ARG A 270 3.90 -13.56 4.46
CA ARG A 270 4.87 -13.78 5.54
C ARG A 270 6.29 -13.96 5.03
N ARG A 271 6.48 -14.76 3.98
CA ARG A 271 7.81 -14.92 3.36
C ARG A 271 8.38 -13.57 2.93
N LYS A 272 7.57 -12.71 2.32
CA LYS A 272 8.00 -11.37 1.89
C LYS A 272 8.36 -10.50 3.07
N VAL A 273 7.47 -10.37 4.05
CA VAL A 273 7.63 -9.49 5.22
C VAL A 273 8.79 -9.92 6.12
N LEU A 274 8.95 -11.24 6.35
CA LEU A 274 10.05 -11.77 7.17
C LEU A 274 11.42 -11.71 6.48
N THR A 275 11.44 -11.64 5.15
CA THR A 275 12.69 -11.49 4.38
C THR A 275 13.09 -10.03 4.23
N ASP A 276 12.14 -9.15 4.00
CA ASP A 276 12.39 -7.72 3.76
C ASP A 276 12.02 -6.91 5.02
N ASP A 277 12.73 -7.20 6.11
CA ASP A 277 12.58 -6.55 7.40
C ASP A 277 13.31 -5.19 7.48
N VAL A 278 13.22 -4.53 8.64
CA VAL A 278 13.88 -3.23 8.87
C VAL A 278 15.40 -3.32 8.83
N ALA A 279 15.99 -4.46 9.21
CA ALA A 279 17.43 -4.65 9.16
C ALA A 279 17.92 -4.65 7.71
N ARG A 280 17.25 -5.39 6.84
CA ARG A 280 17.54 -5.41 5.40
C ARG A 280 17.30 -4.04 4.73
N TRP A 281 16.27 -3.32 5.15
CA TRP A 281 16.06 -1.94 4.71
C TRP A 281 17.24 -1.05 5.06
N SER A 282 17.70 -1.11 6.31
CA SER A 282 18.85 -0.32 6.80
C SER A 282 20.13 -0.66 6.04
N GLU A 283 20.45 -1.95 5.87
CA GLU A 283 21.60 -2.40 5.09
C GLU A 283 21.57 -1.89 3.66
N SER A 284 20.40 -1.95 3.03
CA SER A 284 20.19 -1.46 1.67
C SER A 284 20.43 0.04 1.55
N PHE A 285 19.84 0.83 2.45
CA PHE A 285 19.99 2.29 2.45
C PHE A 285 21.45 2.70 2.71
N LEU A 286 22.05 2.16 3.77
CA LEU A 286 23.43 2.47 4.12
C LEU A 286 24.41 2.00 3.05
N GLY A 287 24.20 0.83 2.46
CA GLY A 287 25.02 0.31 1.37
C GLY A 287 25.07 1.24 0.16
N VAL A 288 23.92 1.82 -0.23
CA VAL A 288 23.90 2.80 -1.31
C VAL A 288 24.54 4.13 -0.87
N LEU A 289 24.25 4.58 0.33
CA LEU A 289 24.81 5.84 0.86
C LEU A 289 26.33 5.81 0.92
N THR A 290 26.92 4.73 1.42
CA THR A 290 28.38 4.58 1.57
C THR A 290 29.08 4.32 0.24
N ALA A 291 28.40 3.74 -0.74
CA ALA A 291 28.95 3.52 -2.08
C ALA A 291 28.95 4.77 -2.97
N MET A 292 28.23 5.83 -2.59
CA MET A 292 28.21 7.08 -3.35
C MET A 292 29.50 7.89 -3.12
N PRO A 293 30.21 8.30 -4.19
CA PRO A 293 31.35 9.19 -4.04
C PRO A 293 30.88 10.54 -3.49
N SER A 294 31.55 11.00 -2.42
CA SER A 294 31.12 12.22 -1.73
C SER A 294 31.33 13.50 -2.55
N ARG A 295 32.31 13.52 -3.48
CA ARG A 295 32.64 14.67 -4.33
C ARG A 295 33.31 14.22 -5.63
N VAL A 296 32.96 14.86 -6.74
CA VAL A 296 33.60 14.70 -8.06
C VAL A 296 34.14 16.06 -8.51
N PRO A 297 35.40 16.16 -8.96
CA PRO A 297 35.93 17.40 -9.53
C PRO A 297 35.10 17.87 -10.70
N ARG A 298 34.84 19.16 -10.85
CA ARG A 298 34.27 19.75 -12.05
C ARG A 298 35.20 19.52 -13.25
N ARG A 299 34.65 19.13 -14.40
CA ARG A 299 35.34 19.29 -15.68
C ARG A 299 35.71 20.77 -15.85
N ARG A 300 36.95 21.01 -16.19
CA ARG A 300 37.37 22.38 -16.52
C ARG A 300 36.67 22.81 -17.80
N PRO A 301 36.27 24.08 -17.93
CA PRO A 301 35.66 24.60 -19.17
C PRO A 301 36.54 24.43 -20.41
N GLU A 302 37.86 24.25 -20.21
CA GLU A 302 38.84 24.02 -21.25
C GLU A 302 38.71 22.64 -21.94
N ASP A 303 37.96 21.69 -21.34
CA ASP A 303 37.71 20.36 -21.92
C ASP A 303 36.54 20.38 -22.93
N ASP A 304 35.79 21.49 -23.04
CA ASP A 304 34.64 21.66 -23.94
C ASP A 304 34.94 22.59 -25.13
N GLU A 305 36.18 23.07 -25.31
CA GLU A 305 36.53 23.73 -26.59
C GLU A 305 36.49 22.70 -27.70
N PRO A 306 35.60 22.91 -28.72
CA PRO A 306 35.68 22.09 -29.95
C PRO A 306 37.04 22.33 -30.57
N GLY A 307 37.83 21.27 -30.70
CA GLY A 307 39.17 21.31 -31.31
C GLY A 307 39.16 22.18 -32.55
N ALA A 308 40.03 23.18 -32.56
CA ALA A 308 40.22 24.05 -33.73
C ALA A 308 40.40 23.19 -34.99
N PRO A 309 39.74 23.54 -36.11
CA PRO A 309 39.87 22.75 -37.31
C PRO A 309 41.32 22.68 -37.77
N GLN A 310 41.81 21.47 -38.02
CA GLN A 310 43.20 21.14 -38.44
C GLN A 310 43.50 21.59 -39.90
N ASP A 311 42.73 22.46 -40.53
CA ASP A 311 42.85 22.86 -41.93
C ASP A 311 43.67 24.13 -42.18
N ALA A 312 44.49 24.59 -41.22
CA ALA A 312 45.33 25.79 -41.44
C ALA A 312 46.83 25.50 -41.54
N ARG A 313 47.25 24.27 -41.90
CA ARG A 313 48.66 23.92 -42.05
C ARG A 313 49.08 23.40 -43.45
N GLN A 314 48.33 23.70 -44.50
CA GLN A 314 48.71 23.32 -45.91
C GLN A 314 48.73 24.48 -46.89
N ALA A 315 49.14 25.67 -46.49
CA ALA A 315 49.30 26.79 -47.46
C ALA A 315 50.54 27.64 -47.11
N ALA A 316 51.70 27.02 -46.97
CA ALA A 316 52.97 27.73 -46.83
C ALA A 316 54.15 26.86 -47.34
N ASP A 317 54.12 26.31 -48.60
CA ASP A 317 55.27 25.82 -49.24
C ASP A 317 54.98 25.81 -50.79
N GLU A 318 55.04 26.96 -51.42
CA GLU A 318 55.34 27.08 -52.86
C GLU A 318 56.56 27.97 -53.01
N PRO A 319 57.62 27.44 -53.63
CA PRO A 319 58.84 28.25 -53.90
C PRO A 319 58.65 29.19 -55.09
N ALA A 320 59.01 30.44 -54.90
CA ALA A 320 59.09 31.45 -55.94
C ALA A 320 60.14 31.04 -57.01
N GLU A 321 59.72 30.66 -58.23
CA GLU A 321 60.61 30.62 -59.39
C GLU A 321 60.81 32.02 -59.96
N GLN A 322 62.04 32.40 -59.96
CA GLN A 322 62.58 33.54 -60.75
C GLN A 322 62.58 33.20 -62.22
N GLY A 323 62.07 34.07 -63.08
CA GLY A 323 62.19 34.06 -64.53
C GLY A 323 62.52 35.43 -65.02
N ALA A 324 63.65 35.54 -65.70
CA ALA A 324 64.29 36.68 -66.28
C ALA A 324 63.46 37.60 -67.18
#